data_a4ed0da3fd1acfcbb7cb07dfd1415544
#
_entry.id   a4ed0da3fd1acfcbb7cb07dfd1415544
#
_cell.length_a   1.000
_cell.length_b   1.000
_cell.length_c   1.000
_cell.angle_alpha   90.00
_cell.angle_beta   90.00
_cell.angle_gamma   90.00
#
_symmetry.space_group_name_H-M   'P 1'
#
loop_
_entity.id
_entity.type
_entity.pdbx_description
1 polymer ?
#
loop_
_entity_poly.entity_id
_entity_poly.type
_entity_poly.pdbx_seq_one_letter_code
_entity_poly.pdbx_strand_id
1 'polypeptide(L)'
;MNHKHIPFRTVLLREWRRMTSRRLYFGVCIVLPLFTLFFMATIFGNGQMENIPIGIVDQDNTATSRTIVRNISAVPTFKVTKHFVNEAAARESVQKKEIYGYLSIPPQFEQNAITGKNATLSYYYHYGL
;
A
#
# COMPACT_ATOMS: atom_id res chain seq x y z
N MET A 1 -51.03 32.77 -17.68
CA MET A 1 -49.85 32.83 -16.83
C MET A 1 -48.64 32.41 -17.70
N ASN A 2 -47.85 33.40 -18.14
CA ASN A 2 -46.70 33.15 -19.00
C ASN A 2 -45.52 32.67 -18.14
N HIS A 3 -45.24 31.36 -18.13
CA HIS A 3 -43.98 30.83 -17.65
C HIS A 3 -42.85 31.22 -18.62
N LYS A 4 -42.18 32.35 -18.35
CA LYS A 4 -40.94 32.71 -19.01
C LYS A 4 -39.91 31.59 -18.65
N HIS A 5 -39.67 30.72 -19.59
CA HIS A 5 -38.54 29.80 -19.55
C HIS A 5 -37.25 30.63 -19.52
N ILE A 6 -36.73 30.88 -18.34
CA ILE A 6 -35.42 31.51 -18.18
C ILE A 6 -34.41 30.49 -18.71
N PRO A 7 -33.69 30.77 -19.81
CA PRO A 7 -32.76 29.80 -20.36
C PRO A 7 -31.69 29.52 -19.33
N PHE A 8 -31.46 28.25 -19.04
CA PHE A 8 -30.49 27.75 -18.07
C PHE A 8 -29.12 28.44 -18.21
N ARG A 9 -28.71 28.72 -19.45
CA ARG A 9 -27.47 29.45 -19.76
C ARG A 9 -27.40 30.83 -19.15
N THR A 10 -28.52 31.57 -19.09
CA THR A 10 -28.59 32.93 -18.53
C THR A 10 -28.42 32.90 -17.01
N VAL A 11 -28.98 31.90 -16.35
CA VAL A 11 -28.86 31.73 -14.91
C VAL A 11 -27.38 31.33 -14.59
N LEU A 12 -26.81 30.43 -15.35
CA LEU A 12 -25.44 29.94 -15.16
C LEU A 12 -24.41 31.06 -15.36
N LEU A 13 -24.58 31.90 -16.40
CA LEU A 13 -23.71 33.05 -16.64
C LEU A 13 -23.86 34.13 -15.55
N ARG A 14 -25.07 34.33 -15.01
CA ARG A 14 -25.33 35.29 -13.93
C ARG A 14 -24.67 34.82 -12.62
N GLU A 15 -24.78 33.54 -12.28
CA GLU A 15 -24.15 32.97 -11.10
C GLU A 15 -22.62 32.95 -11.23
N TRP A 16 -22.12 32.60 -12.41
CA TRP A 16 -20.68 32.66 -12.71
C TRP A 16 -20.11 34.06 -12.51
N ARG A 17 -20.80 35.08 -13.04
CA ARG A 17 -20.40 36.49 -12.91
C ARG A 17 -20.50 36.98 -11.46
N ARG A 18 -21.45 36.46 -10.69
CA ARG A 18 -21.63 36.80 -9.28
C ARG A 18 -20.54 36.15 -8.40
N MET A 19 -20.15 34.95 -8.73
CA MET A 19 -19.03 34.27 -8.08
C MET A 19 -17.69 34.95 -8.39
N THR A 20 -17.47 35.38 -9.62
CA THR A 20 -16.22 36.02 -10.05
C THR A 20 -16.09 37.48 -9.60
N SER A 21 -17.21 38.17 -9.29
CA SER A 21 -17.20 39.57 -8.89
C SER A 21 -16.71 39.82 -7.46
N ARG A 22 -16.62 38.79 -6.62
CA ARG A 22 -16.04 38.88 -5.29
C ARG A 22 -14.72 38.09 -5.27
N ARG A 23 -13.59 38.79 -5.23
CA ARG A 23 -12.25 38.24 -5.21
C ARG A 23 -12.04 37.14 -4.16
N LEU A 24 -12.74 37.25 -3.02
CA LEU A 24 -12.74 36.26 -1.95
C LEU A 24 -13.34 34.91 -2.38
N TYR A 25 -14.48 34.91 -3.07
CA TYR A 25 -15.11 33.64 -3.51
C TYR A 25 -14.29 32.94 -4.59
N PHE A 26 -13.73 33.72 -5.52
CA PHE A 26 -12.84 33.20 -6.56
C PHE A 26 -11.59 32.56 -5.94
N GLY A 27 -10.97 33.26 -4.98
CA GLY A 27 -9.83 32.73 -4.23
C GLY A 27 -10.15 31.41 -3.53
N VAL A 28 -11.26 31.36 -2.78
CA VAL A 28 -11.65 30.14 -2.06
C VAL A 28 -11.98 28.99 -3.01
N CYS A 29 -12.73 29.25 -4.08
CA CYS A 29 -13.11 28.21 -5.04
C CYS A 29 -11.94 27.60 -5.82
N ILE A 30 -10.86 28.34 -6.01
CA ILE A 30 -9.67 27.85 -6.73
C ILE A 30 -8.61 27.36 -5.75
N VAL A 31 -8.31 28.14 -4.72
CA VAL A 31 -7.23 27.83 -3.78
C VAL A 31 -7.55 26.60 -2.95
N LEU A 32 -8.79 26.42 -2.51
CA LEU A 32 -9.17 25.29 -1.67
C LEU A 32 -9.04 23.94 -2.40
N PRO A 33 -9.57 23.74 -3.63
CA PRO A 33 -9.38 22.48 -4.33
C PRO A 33 -7.91 22.24 -4.74
N LEU A 34 -7.16 23.28 -5.13
CA LEU A 34 -5.73 23.17 -5.42
C LEU A 34 -4.94 22.78 -4.17
N PHE A 35 -5.24 23.39 -3.04
CA PHE A 35 -4.63 23.05 -1.77
C PHE A 35 -4.95 21.62 -1.37
N THR A 36 -6.20 21.19 -1.53
CA THR A 36 -6.61 19.80 -1.23
C THR A 36 -5.89 18.80 -2.14
N LEU A 37 -5.77 19.08 -3.44
CA LEU A 37 -5.02 18.24 -4.38
C LEU A 37 -3.53 18.19 -4.03
N PHE A 38 -2.91 19.32 -3.70
CA PHE A 38 -1.52 19.39 -3.30
C PHE A 38 -1.28 18.61 -1.99
N PHE A 39 -2.18 18.77 -1.03
CA PHE A 39 -2.12 18.07 0.25
C PHE A 39 -2.28 16.54 0.07
N MET A 40 -3.26 16.13 -0.74
CA MET A 40 -3.43 14.72 -1.10
C MET A 40 -2.20 14.17 -1.84
N ALA A 41 -1.69 14.89 -2.82
CA ALA A 41 -0.48 14.47 -3.54
C ALA A 41 0.73 14.33 -2.62
N THR A 42 0.87 15.20 -1.61
CA THR A 42 1.97 15.14 -0.64
C THR A 42 1.82 13.94 0.30
N ILE A 43 0.61 13.67 0.79
CA ILE A 43 0.36 12.53 1.69
C ILE A 43 0.52 11.21 0.93
N PHE A 44 -0.10 11.08 -0.24
CA PHE A 44 -0.08 9.83 -0.99
C PHE A 44 1.18 9.65 -1.83
N GLY A 45 1.87 10.73 -2.21
CA GLY A 45 3.13 10.65 -2.94
C GLY A 45 4.30 10.09 -2.13
N ASN A 46 4.30 10.31 -0.81
CA ASN A 46 5.33 9.81 0.11
C ASN A 46 4.86 8.64 0.98
N GLY A 47 3.61 8.20 0.82
CA GLY A 47 2.95 7.28 1.76
C GLY A 47 3.08 5.80 1.45
N GLN A 48 3.79 5.39 0.41
CA GLN A 48 4.07 3.98 0.19
C GLN A 48 5.29 3.59 1.03
N MET A 49 5.07 2.75 2.05
CA MET A 49 6.17 2.11 2.76
C MET A 49 6.86 1.17 1.77
N GLU A 50 7.94 1.65 1.18
CA GLU A 50 8.80 0.86 0.30
C GLU A 50 9.97 0.28 1.09
N ASN A 51 10.46 -0.88 0.65
CA ASN A 51 11.65 -1.50 1.22
C ASN A 51 11.55 -1.91 2.69
N ILE A 52 10.40 -2.38 3.15
CA ILE A 52 10.26 -2.95 4.50
C ILE A 52 11.19 -4.16 4.61
N PRO A 53 12.21 -4.13 5.51
CA PRO A 53 13.14 -5.24 5.64
C PRO A 53 12.43 -6.45 6.25
N ILE A 54 12.38 -7.54 5.50
CA ILE A 54 11.83 -8.82 5.93
C ILE A 54 12.88 -9.91 5.85
N GLY A 55 12.70 -10.93 6.69
CA GLY A 55 13.47 -12.16 6.65
C GLY A 55 12.71 -13.31 5.99
N ILE A 56 13.43 -14.29 5.51
CA ILE A 56 12.86 -15.54 4.97
C ILE A 56 13.48 -16.71 5.69
N VAL A 57 12.63 -17.63 6.13
CA VAL A 57 13.01 -18.94 6.68
C VAL A 57 12.49 -19.98 5.69
N ASP A 58 13.36 -20.47 4.81
CA ASP A 58 13.01 -21.51 3.84
C ASP A 58 13.55 -22.86 4.32
N GLN A 59 12.63 -23.70 4.84
CA GLN A 59 12.94 -25.05 5.31
C GLN A 59 12.62 -26.12 4.25
N ASP A 60 11.93 -25.72 3.17
CA ASP A 60 11.56 -26.65 2.08
C ASP A 60 12.68 -26.80 1.04
N ASN A 61 13.39 -25.73 0.73
CA ASN A 61 14.50 -25.68 -0.23
C ASN A 61 14.17 -26.23 -1.64
N THR A 62 12.90 -26.17 -2.05
CA THR A 62 12.42 -26.69 -3.33
C THR A 62 12.42 -25.61 -4.42
N ALA A 63 12.07 -26.01 -5.65
CA ALA A 63 11.86 -25.08 -6.75
C ALA A 63 10.69 -24.14 -6.48
N THR A 64 9.65 -24.64 -5.85
CA THR A 64 8.45 -23.90 -5.50
C THR A 64 8.76 -22.86 -4.41
N SER A 65 9.49 -23.21 -3.35
CA SER A 65 9.87 -22.25 -2.31
C SER A 65 10.72 -21.11 -2.87
N ARG A 66 11.69 -21.40 -3.74
CA ARG A 66 12.53 -20.39 -4.41
C ARG A 66 11.70 -19.45 -5.31
N THR A 67 10.67 -19.97 -5.97
CA THR A 67 9.77 -19.16 -6.78
C THR A 67 8.96 -18.21 -5.92
N ILE A 68 8.44 -18.66 -4.77
CA ILE A 68 7.73 -17.83 -3.79
C ILE A 68 8.64 -16.71 -3.30
N VAL A 69 9.86 -17.04 -2.88
CA VAL A 69 10.86 -16.07 -2.41
C VAL A 69 11.15 -15.01 -3.49
N ARG A 70 11.31 -15.44 -4.74
CA ARG A 70 11.55 -14.53 -5.87
C ARG A 70 10.35 -13.60 -6.11
N ASN A 71 9.15 -14.14 -6.08
CA ASN A 71 7.94 -13.34 -6.27
C ASN A 71 7.77 -12.30 -5.16
N ILE A 72 8.04 -12.66 -3.90
CA ILE A 72 7.99 -11.72 -2.77
C ILE A 72 9.09 -10.66 -2.89
N SER A 73 10.29 -11.04 -3.31
CA SER A 73 11.40 -10.10 -3.53
C SER A 73 11.14 -9.13 -4.68
N ALA A 74 10.23 -9.47 -5.60
CA ALA A 74 9.83 -8.60 -6.70
C ALA A 74 8.77 -7.55 -6.30
N VAL A 75 8.17 -7.67 -5.11
CA VAL A 75 7.21 -6.69 -4.61
C VAL A 75 7.96 -5.49 -4.02
N PRO A 76 7.75 -4.26 -4.52
CA PRO A 76 8.51 -3.08 -4.07
C PRO A 76 8.34 -2.76 -2.58
N THR A 77 7.23 -3.17 -1.99
CA THR A 77 6.92 -2.95 -0.56
C THR A 77 7.89 -3.70 0.35
N PHE A 78 8.37 -4.88 -0.07
CA PHE A 78 9.21 -5.74 0.75
C PHE A 78 10.65 -5.81 0.23
N LYS A 79 11.59 -5.73 1.15
CA LYS A 79 12.99 -5.97 0.87
C LYS A 79 13.46 -7.17 1.67
N VAL A 80 13.70 -8.29 0.98
CA VAL A 80 14.31 -9.46 1.61
C VAL A 80 15.75 -9.12 1.96
N THR A 81 16.03 -8.96 3.25
CA THR A 81 17.36 -8.56 3.74
C THR A 81 18.17 -9.73 4.29
N LYS A 82 17.50 -10.74 4.82
CA LYS A 82 18.17 -11.90 5.45
C LYS A 82 17.43 -13.20 5.15
N HIS A 83 18.22 -14.24 4.94
CA HIS A 83 17.75 -15.62 4.91
C HIS A 83 18.19 -16.31 6.19
N PHE A 84 17.27 -16.99 6.84
CA PHE A 84 17.51 -17.70 8.10
C PHE A 84 17.33 -19.19 7.90
N VAL A 85 18.13 -19.97 8.62
CA VAL A 85 18.07 -21.44 8.60
C VAL A 85 16.91 -21.95 9.47
N ASN A 86 16.58 -21.22 10.53
CA ASN A 86 15.53 -21.59 11.46
C ASN A 86 14.72 -20.37 11.93
N GLU A 87 13.52 -20.62 12.45
CA GLU A 87 12.64 -19.59 12.95
C GLU A 87 13.15 -18.90 14.21
N ALA A 88 13.96 -19.57 15.03
CA ALA A 88 14.49 -18.99 16.26
C ALA A 88 15.41 -17.81 15.95
N ALA A 89 16.31 -17.95 14.98
CA ALA A 89 17.20 -16.88 14.53
C ALA A 89 16.43 -15.72 13.88
N ALA A 90 15.38 -16.03 13.10
CA ALA A 90 14.53 -15.02 12.51
C ALA A 90 13.77 -14.23 13.58
N ARG A 91 13.21 -14.92 14.57
CA ARG A 91 12.50 -14.31 15.70
C ARG A 91 13.40 -13.39 16.52
N GLU A 92 14.65 -13.81 16.78
CA GLU A 92 15.65 -12.99 17.45
C GLU A 92 15.94 -11.69 16.68
N SER A 93 16.10 -11.77 15.35
CA SER A 93 16.30 -10.59 14.50
C SER A 93 15.10 -9.65 14.47
N VAL A 94 13.87 -10.18 14.58
CA VAL A 94 12.66 -9.36 14.76
C VAL A 94 12.67 -8.65 16.11
N GLN A 95 13.05 -9.35 17.19
CA GLN A 95 13.14 -8.75 18.53
C GLN A 95 14.21 -7.66 18.60
N LYS A 96 15.33 -7.84 17.89
CA LYS A 96 16.39 -6.83 17.74
C LYS A 96 16.03 -5.67 16.83
N LYS A 97 14.80 -5.68 16.23
CA LYS A 97 14.33 -4.68 15.26
C LYS A 97 15.21 -4.55 14.01
N GLU A 98 15.93 -5.60 13.65
CA GLU A 98 16.72 -5.63 12.42
C GLU A 98 15.86 -5.89 11.19
N ILE A 99 14.75 -6.63 11.39
CA ILE A 99 13.72 -6.90 10.39
C ILE A 99 12.34 -6.69 11.01
N TYR A 100 11.36 -6.29 10.23
CA TYR A 100 9.97 -6.09 10.69
C TYR A 100 9.20 -7.39 10.86
N GLY A 101 9.58 -8.40 10.11
CA GLY A 101 8.94 -9.71 10.16
C GLY A 101 9.67 -10.73 9.31
N TYR A 102 9.23 -11.95 9.37
CA TYR A 102 9.77 -13.02 8.53
C TYR A 102 8.67 -13.91 7.98
N LEU A 103 8.91 -14.45 6.79
CA LEU A 103 8.10 -15.48 6.17
C LEU A 103 8.73 -16.84 6.44
N SER A 104 7.96 -17.79 6.97
CA SER A 104 8.37 -19.18 7.17
C SER A 104 7.69 -20.08 6.15
N ILE A 105 8.50 -20.80 5.40
CA ILE A 105 8.08 -21.84 4.48
C ILE A 105 8.41 -23.19 5.15
N PRO A 106 7.40 -23.96 5.58
CA PRO A 106 7.62 -25.20 6.31
C PRO A 106 8.23 -26.29 5.41
N PRO A 107 8.88 -27.31 5.98
CA PRO A 107 9.37 -28.44 5.22
C PRO A 107 8.22 -29.18 4.54
N GLN A 108 8.48 -29.79 3.39
CA GLN A 108 7.50 -30.52 2.55
C GLN A 108 6.36 -29.63 2.01
N PHE A 109 6.56 -28.30 1.95
CA PHE A 109 5.57 -27.37 1.43
C PHE A 109 5.15 -27.71 0.00
N GLU A 110 6.11 -27.95 -0.91
CA GLU A 110 5.84 -28.30 -2.30
C GLU A 110 5.06 -29.62 -2.40
N GLN A 111 5.47 -30.63 -1.66
CA GLN A 111 4.79 -31.94 -1.67
C GLN A 111 3.36 -31.86 -1.15
N ASN A 112 3.11 -31.08 -0.10
CA ASN A 112 1.79 -30.83 0.43
C ASN A 112 0.92 -30.04 -0.55
N ALA A 113 1.47 -29.05 -1.23
CA ALA A 113 0.77 -28.27 -2.25
C ALA A 113 0.34 -29.14 -3.44
N ILE A 114 1.21 -30.02 -3.92
CA ILE A 114 0.91 -30.92 -5.04
C ILE A 114 -0.11 -32.01 -4.65
N THR A 115 -0.06 -32.51 -3.43
CA THR A 115 -0.94 -33.60 -2.96
C THR A 115 -2.29 -33.09 -2.43
N GLY A 116 -2.55 -31.77 -2.51
CA GLY A 116 -3.80 -31.19 -2.02
C GLY A 116 -3.94 -31.20 -0.49
N LYS A 117 -2.85 -31.41 0.23
CA LYS A 117 -2.78 -31.25 1.68
C LYS A 117 -2.59 -29.77 2.03
N ASN A 118 -2.84 -29.41 3.30
CA ASN A 118 -2.69 -28.03 3.76
C ASN A 118 -1.20 -27.60 3.64
N ALA A 119 -0.92 -26.79 2.64
CA ALA A 119 0.34 -26.08 2.48
C ALA A 119 0.17 -24.66 3.02
N THR A 120 0.61 -24.41 4.25
CA THR A 120 0.41 -23.12 4.93
C THR A 120 1.72 -22.38 5.01
N LEU A 121 1.73 -21.14 4.50
CA LEU A 121 2.81 -20.18 4.72
C LEU A 121 2.50 -19.39 5.98
N SER A 122 3.48 -19.25 6.87
CA SER A 122 3.34 -18.47 8.09
C SER A 122 4.13 -17.18 7.98
N TYR A 123 3.45 -16.06 8.18
CA TYR A 123 4.09 -14.75 8.28
C TYR A 123 4.05 -14.27 9.72
N TYR A 124 5.21 -13.97 10.26
CA TYR A 124 5.36 -13.46 11.62
C TYR A 124 5.87 -12.04 11.59
N TYR A 125 5.21 -11.14 12.30
CA TYR A 125 5.61 -9.74 12.39
C TYR A 125 5.55 -9.24 13.83
N HIS A 126 6.36 -8.23 14.12
CA HIS A 126 6.37 -7.62 15.44
C HIS A 126 5.32 -6.51 15.53
N TYR A 127 4.35 -6.70 16.41
CA TYR A 127 3.44 -5.64 16.84
C TYR A 127 4.16 -4.80 17.90
N GLY A 128 4.93 -3.82 17.48
CA GLY A 128 5.56 -2.91 18.38
C GLY A 128 5.49 -1.50 17.82
N LEU A 129 4.49 -0.77 18.25
CA LEU A 129 4.52 0.68 18.25
C LEU A 129 5.50 1.16 19.32
#